data_339050725bdc3df2471db5f67fcca2fe
#
_entry.id   339050725bdc3df2471db5f67fcca2fe
#
_cell.length_a   1.000
_cell.length_b   1.000
_cell.length_c   1.000
_cell.angle_alpha   90.00
_cell.angle_beta   90.00
_cell.angle_gamma   90.00
#
_symmetry.space_group_name_H-M   'P 1'
#
loop_
_entity.id
_entity.type
_entity.pdbx_description
1 polymer ?
#
loop_
_entity_poly.entity_id
_entity_poly.type
_entity_poly.pdbx_seq_one_letter_code
_entity_poly.pdbx_strand_id
1 'polypeptide(L)'
;QFTIDILKRDLEEEKIKTDNLVVIKPHRNINFKENSIFPVSLSHSVPDTVGYVLNTQDGAIFYTGNFVFDPTMNYPFKTDIGKLAYIGKQGVLCLMAESRYASKIGYTSPQHRINKVISEVLYKYEKRILFNVFDGQIYRIQEIFNEIMHTDRKVIIMGKRLESIINDAIDKNYIHFDKTRFSNIHNAKDENVIILISDEREKPFSNLDRIIKRYDKFITLNETDTVVFASSVYPGMEKTATKIYDNISRIGCNLIILPTDKYLALHASSEDLMLMIDLIKPKYYFPVIGEYRDQVANMKVAKEAGINEENVLLKLNGQVVTFIDGKLVESKEIISSDDIFIDGKTAGDVGELVIKDREILSENGVVIVSVTLNKATKQIVAGPEIYTRGFVFVKENIDLIKEAEKKALEIINENTKPNFIDFNKVRLGIRDTLGKYFYDETECKPMILLVNGEVE
;
A
#
# COMPACT_ATOMS: atom_id res chain seq x y z
N GLN A 1 -17.62 -3.71 -15.32
CA GLN A 1 -16.83 -4.35 -16.38
C GLN A 1 -15.34 -4.01 -16.25
N PHE A 2 -14.96 -2.73 -16.11
CA PHE A 2 -13.58 -2.27 -16.04
C PHE A 2 -12.74 -3.03 -15.00
N THR A 3 -13.22 -3.13 -13.75
CA THR A 3 -12.55 -3.85 -12.66
C THR A 3 -12.33 -5.32 -12.99
N ILE A 4 -13.31 -5.98 -13.64
CA ILE A 4 -13.18 -7.39 -14.04
C ILE A 4 -12.12 -7.58 -15.12
N ASP A 5 -11.99 -6.64 -16.05
CA ASP A 5 -10.99 -6.74 -17.13
C ASP A 5 -9.57 -6.63 -16.57
N ILE A 6 -9.35 -5.72 -15.60
CA ILE A 6 -8.07 -5.62 -14.89
C ILE A 6 -7.81 -6.90 -14.09
N LEU A 7 -8.81 -7.34 -13.29
CA LEU A 7 -8.68 -8.54 -12.46
C LEU A 7 -8.39 -9.79 -13.30
N LYS A 8 -9.05 -9.96 -14.44
CA LYS A 8 -8.78 -11.07 -15.35
C LYS A 8 -7.33 -11.09 -15.81
N ARG A 9 -6.82 -9.94 -16.24
CA ARG A 9 -5.42 -9.81 -16.67
C ARG A 9 -4.46 -10.19 -15.56
N ASP A 10 -4.65 -9.65 -14.36
CA ASP A 10 -3.79 -9.91 -13.20
C ASP A 10 -3.82 -11.41 -12.80
N LEU A 11 -5.01 -12.04 -12.82
CA LEU A 11 -5.15 -13.47 -12.55
C LEU A 11 -4.56 -14.36 -13.65
N GLU A 12 -4.70 -13.95 -14.91
CA GLU A 12 -4.11 -14.69 -16.06
C GLU A 12 -2.58 -14.63 -16.03
N GLU A 13 -1.98 -13.50 -15.65
CA GLU A 13 -0.53 -13.36 -15.45
C GLU A 13 -0.03 -14.36 -14.38
N GLU A 14 -0.81 -14.56 -13.32
CA GLU A 14 -0.53 -15.53 -12.25
C GLU A 14 -1.03 -16.96 -12.57
N LYS A 15 -1.57 -17.20 -13.77
CA LYS A 15 -2.13 -18.48 -14.21
C LYS A 15 -3.28 -19.01 -13.35
N ILE A 16 -4.06 -18.10 -12.78
CA ILE A 16 -5.26 -18.41 -11.98
C ILE A 16 -6.48 -18.41 -12.92
N LYS A 17 -7.37 -19.41 -12.74
CA LYS A 17 -8.59 -19.53 -13.54
C LYS A 17 -9.57 -18.38 -13.25
N THR A 18 -10.22 -17.88 -14.29
CA THR A 18 -11.13 -16.73 -14.25
C THR A 18 -12.58 -17.09 -14.57
N ASP A 19 -12.91 -18.38 -14.66
CA ASP A 19 -14.23 -18.86 -15.08
C ASP A 19 -15.37 -18.49 -14.11
N ASN A 20 -15.04 -18.21 -12.86
CA ASN A 20 -15.98 -17.84 -11.81
C ASN A 20 -16.21 -16.31 -11.69
N LEU A 21 -15.60 -15.50 -12.54
CA LEU A 21 -15.78 -14.05 -12.51
C LEU A 21 -17.08 -13.65 -13.19
N VAL A 22 -17.93 -12.94 -12.44
CA VAL A 22 -19.24 -12.49 -12.93
C VAL A 22 -19.28 -10.96 -12.99
N VAL A 23 -19.62 -10.44 -14.16
CA VAL A 23 -19.86 -9.00 -14.36
C VAL A 23 -21.20 -8.63 -13.77
N ILE A 24 -21.19 -7.78 -12.76
CA ILE A 24 -22.42 -7.18 -12.23
C ILE A 24 -22.72 -5.84 -12.91
N LYS A 25 -23.99 -5.44 -12.89
CA LYS A 25 -24.42 -4.12 -13.38
C LYS A 25 -25.05 -3.35 -12.22
N PRO A 26 -24.78 -2.04 -12.10
CA PRO A 26 -25.46 -1.22 -11.11
C PRO A 26 -27.00 -1.33 -11.26
N HIS A 27 -27.68 -1.24 -10.13
CA HIS A 27 -29.14 -1.24 -10.03
C HIS A 27 -29.85 -2.53 -10.51
N ARG A 28 -29.14 -3.65 -10.56
CA ARG A 28 -29.71 -4.97 -10.84
C ARG A 28 -29.49 -5.92 -9.68
N ASN A 29 -30.58 -6.45 -9.13
CA ASN A 29 -30.49 -7.45 -8.05
C ASN A 29 -29.77 -8.72 -8.50
N ILE A 30 -28.94 -9.23 -7.61
CA ILE A 30 -28.28 -10.52 -7.71
C ILE A 30 -28.83 -11.38 -6.56
N ASN A 31 -29.59 -12.43 -6.90
CA ASN A 31 -30.28 -13.23 -5.92
C ASN A 31 -29.45 -14.45 -5.50
N PHE A 32 -29.37 -14.70 -4.18
CA PHE A 32 -28.71 -15.85 -3.56
C PHE A 32 -29.68 -16.49 -2.59
N LYS A 33 -30.41 -17.51 -3.02
CA LYS A 33 -31.45 -18.15 -2.22
C LYS A 33 -32.44 -17.11 -1.66
N GLU A 34 -32.44 -16.93 -0.34
CA GLU A 34 -33.32 -16.02 0.39
C GLU A 34 -32.78 -14.57 0.48
N ASN A 35 -31.50 -14.37 0.12
CA ASN A 35 -30.85 -13.09 0.17
C ASN A 35 -30.66 -12.48 -1.24
N SER A 36 -30.48 -11.18 -1.30
CA SER A 36 -30.11 -10.51 -2.55
C SER A 36 -29.08 -9.40 -2.32
N ILE A 37 -28.26 -9.12 -3.33
CA ILE A 37 -27.34 -7.98 -3.35
C ILE A 37 -27.83 -7.01 -4.41
N PHE A 38 -27.96 -5.74 -4.03
CA PHE A 38 -28.29 -4.64 -4.91
C PHE A 38 -27.09 -3.68 -5.02
N PRO A 39 -26.37 -3.68 -6.15
CA PRO A 39 -25.29 -2.71 -6.41
C PRO A 39 -25.84 -1.32 -6.69
N VAL A 40 -25.28 -0.28 -6.07
CA VAL A 40 -25.64 1.12 -6.31
C VAL A 40 -24.42 1.92 -6.74
N SER A 41 -24.56 2.75 -7.80
CA SER A 41 -23.45 3.55 -8.32
C SER A 41 -23.00 4.61 -7.34
N LEU A 42 -21.69 4.67 -7.12
CA LEU A 42 -21.01 5.65 -6.29
C LEU A 42 -19.84 6.30 -7.04
N SER A 43 -19.53 7.54 -6.70
CA SER A 43 -18.41 8.28 -7.29
C SER A 43 -17.10 7.88 -6.60
N HIS A 44 -16.13 7.49 -7.42
CA HIS A 44 -14.76 7.22 -6.98
C HIS A 44 -13.78 7.35 -8.15
N SER A 45 -12.50 7.06 -7.93
CA SER A 45 -11.45 7.15 -8.95
C SER A 45 -11.56 6.12 -10.09
N VAL A 46 -12.29 5.04 -9.86
CA VAL A 46 -12.48 3.94 -10.82
C VAL A 46 -13.87 4.01 -11.43
N PRO A 47 -14.03 3.82 -12.77
CA PRO A 47 -15.34 3.82 -13.40
C PRO A 47 -16.23 2.67 -12.91
N ASP A 48 -17.54 2.87 -12.93
CA ASP A 48 -18.55 1.90 -12.48
C ASP A 48 -18.35 1.43 -11.02
N THR A 49 -17.83 2.29 -10.15
CA THR A 49 -17.73 2.00 -8.71
C THR A 49 -19.12 1.84 -8.10
N VAL A 50 -19.28 0.82 -7.27
CA VAL A 50 -20.55 0.49 -6.62
C VAL A 50 -20.38 0.25 -5.12
N GLY A 51 -21.40 0.67 -4.36
CA GLY A 51 -21.67 0.14 -3.03
C GLY A 51 -22.63 -1.04 -3.13
N TYR A 52 -22.74 -1.83 -2.09
CA TYR A 52 -23.55 -3.06 -2.07
C TYR A 52 -24.58 -3.02 -0.95
N VAL A 53 -25.85 -3.15 -1.29
CA VAL A 53 -26.93 -3.37 -0.34
C VAL A 53 -27.24 -4.87 -0.30
N LEU A 54 -26.89 -5.51 0.79
CA LEU A 54 -27.24 -6.90 1.08
C LEU A 54 -28.60 -6.93 1.77
N ASN A 55 -29.62 -7.46 1.11
CA ASN A 55 -30.93 -7.67 1.68
C ASN A 55 -31.00 -9.06 2.29
N THR A 56 -31.33 -9.12 3.57
CA THR A 56 -31.51 -10.34 4.36
C THR A 56 -32.87 -10.35 5.02
N GLN A 57 -33.27 -11.47 5.62
CA GLN A 57 -34.51 -11.57 6.42
C GLN A 57 -34.47 -10.63 7.64
N ASP A 58 -33.29 -10.38 8.21
CA ASP A 58 -33.12 -9.50 9.37
C ASP A 58 -33.08 -8.01 9.03
N GLY A 59 -32.93 -7.67 7.76
CA GLY A 59 -32.86 -6.30 7.26
C GLY A 59 -31.76 -6.07 6.23
N ALA A 60 -31.69 -4.85 5.72
CA ALA A 60 -30.72 -4.46 4.70
C ALA A 60 -29.42 -3.97 5.33
N ILE A 61 -28.28 -4.48 4.88
CA ILE A 61 -26.93 -4.00 5.23
C ILE A 61 -26.34 -3.31 4.01
N PHE A 62 -25.96 -2.04 4.15
CA PHE A 62 -25.35 -1.28 3.07
C PHE A 62 -23.85 -1.06 3.33
N TYR A 63 -23.00 -1.60 2.46
CA TYR A 63 -21.57 -1.38 2.42
C TYR A 63 -21.22 -0.39 1.31
N THR A 64 -20.68 0.77 1.67
CA THR A 64 -20.39 1.83 0.70
C THR A 64 -19.16 1.54 -0.17
N GLY A 65 -18.16 0.82 0.35
CA GLY A 65 -16.80 0.90 -0.18
C GLY A 65 -16.27 2.34 -0.05
N ASN A 66 -15.33 2.70 -0.90
CA ASN A 66 -14.82 4.08 -0.97
C ASN A 66 -15.74 4.93 -1.86
N PHE A 67 -16.00 6.17 -1.44
CA PHE A 67 -16.89 7.06 -2.20
C PHE A 67 -16.61 8.54 -1.94
N VAL A 68 -17.17 9.40 -2.79
CA VAL A 68 -17.30 10.84 -2.58
C VAL A 68 -18.63 11.32 -3.12
N PHE A 69 -19.08 12.50 -2.72
CA PHE A 69 -20.16 13.22 -3.38
C PHE A 69 -19.61 14.34 -4.25
N ASP A 70 -19.60 14.16 -5.56
CA ASP A 70 -19.27 15.20 -6.53
C ASP A 70 -20.35 15.29 -7.61
N PRO A 71 -21.20 16.34 -7.59
CA PRO A 71 -22.27 16.50 -8.56
C PRO A 71 -21.78 16.78 -9.97
N THR A 72 -20.50 17.13 -10.16
CA THR A 72 -19.93 17.43 -11.48
C THR A 72 -19.36 16.19 -12.18
N MET A 73 -19.19 15.08 -11.46
CA MET A 73 -18.82 13.83 -12.08
C MET A 73 -19.96 13.29 -12.95
N ASN A 74 -19.62 12.84 -14.15
CA ASN A 74 -20.55 12.23 -15.09
C ASN A 74 -20.37 10.71 -15.11
N TYR A 75 -21.34 10.02 -15.74
CA TYR A 75 -21.17 8.59 -16.02
C TYR A 75 -19.80 8.35 -16.71
N PRO A 76 -19.04 7.34 -16.32
CA PRO A 76 -19.34 6.25 -15.39
C PRO A 76 -18.89 6.48 -13.91
N PHE A 77 -18.61 7.71 -13.51
CA PHE A 77 -18.12 8.06 -12.17
C PHE A 77 -19.19 8.70 -11.27
N LYS A 78 -20.45 8.74 -11.70
CA LYS A 78 -21.51 9.50 -11.02
C LYS A 78 -22.21 8.68 -9.94
N THR A 79 -22.38 9.25 -8.75
CA THR A 79 -23.26 8.72 -7.70
C THR A 79 -24.73 8.90 -8.07
N ASP A 80 -25.54 7.85 -7.92
CA ASP A 80 -27.00 7.93 -8.03
C ASP A 80 -27.63 8.28 -6.66
N ILE A 81 -27.65 9.59 -6.36
CA ILE A 81 -28.20 10.12 -5.10
C ILE A 81 -29.70 9.75 -4.96
N GLY A 82 -30.45 9.77 -6.06
CA GLY A 82 -31.86 9.38 -6.03
C GLY A 82 -32.07 7.94 -5.59
N LYS A 83 -31.18 7.05 -6.01
CA LYS A 83 -31.22 5.64 -5.63
C LYS A 83 -30.81 5.45 -4.16
N LEU A 84 -29.81 6.22 -3.67
CA LEU A 84 -29.44 6.22 -2.25
C LEU A 84 -30.61 6.65 -1.36
N ALA A 85 -31.29 7.76 -1.70
CA ALA A 85 -32.48 8.23 -0.97
C ALA A 85 -33.62 7.18 -1.01
N TYR A 86 -33.79 6.48 -2.13
CA TYR A 86 -34.77 5.40 -2.23
C TYR A 86 -34.41 4.23 -1.29
N ILE A 87 -33.13 3.80 -1.24
CA ILE A 87 -32.67 2.76 -0.34
C ILE A 87 -32.93 3.14 1.12
N GLY A 88 -32.62 4.39 1.51
CA GLY A 88 -32.90 4.89 2.86
C GLY A 88 -34.39 4.83 3.22
N LYS A 89 -35.30 5.14 2.27
CA LYS A 89 -36.75 5.04 2.47
C LYS A 89 -37.24 3.59 2.66
N GLN A 90 -36.54 2.60 2.13
CA GLN A 90 -36.88 1.19 2.33
C GLN A 90 -36.49 0.67 3.72
N GLY A 91 -35.63 1.44 4.43
CA GLY A 91 -35.10 1.07 5.72
C GLY A 91 -33.79 0.28 5.61
N VAL A 92 -32.76 0.77 6.29
CA VAL A 92 -31.43 0.14 6.33
C VAL A 92 -31.11 -0.23 7.77
N LEU A 93 -30.85 -1.52 8.00
CA LEU A 93 -30.48 -2.02 9.31
C LEU A 93 -29.10 -1.51 9.73
N CYS A 94 -28.11 -1.66 8.85
CA CYS A 94 -26.73 -1.26 9.14
C CYS A 94 -26.08 -0.60 7.93
N LEU A 95 -25.47 0.57 8.15
CA LEU A 95 -24.62 1.24 7.16
C LEU A 95 -23.15 1.02 7.54
N MET A 96 -22.41 0.37 6.66
CA MET A 96 -20.96 0.19 6.73
C MET A 96 -20.28 1.21 5.83
N ALA A 97 -19.64 2.23 6.40
CA ALA A 97 -19.04 3.33 5.63
C ALA A 97 -17.56 3.48 5.91
N GLU A 98 -16.79 3.88 4.87
CA GLU A 98 -15.37 4.13 4.99
C GLU A 98 -15.04 5.23 6.01
N SER A 99 -13.83 5.18 6.60
CA SER A 99 -13.42 6.10 7.67
C SER A 99 -12.18 6.92 7.33
N ARG A 100 -11.51 6.65 6.23
CA ARG A 100 -10.16 7.12 5.92
C ARG A 100 -9.99 8.65 6.03
N TYR A 101 -10.99 9.43 5.63
CA TYR A 101 -10.98 10.90 5.72
C TYR A 101 -12.03 11.45 6.70
N ALA A 102 -12.57 10.65 7.60
CA ALA A 102 -13.57 11.08 8.56
C ALA A 102 -13.12 12.26 9.46
N SER A 103 -11.82 12.40 9.69
CA SER A 103 -11.24 13.53 10.45
C SER A 103 -11.06 14.80 9.62
N LYS A 104 -11.24 14.75 8.28
CA LYS A 104 -11.15 15.92 7.40
C LYS A 104 -12.49 16.65 7.39
N ILE A 105 -12.48 17.91 7.76
CA ILE A 105 -13.68 18.77 7.79
C ILE A 105 -14.09 19.16 6.37
N GLY A 106 -15.38 19.20 6.10
CA GLY A 106 -15.97 19.58 4.82
C GLY A 106 -16.16 18.40 3.86
N TYR A 107 -16.43 18.73 2.61
CA TYR A 107 -16.55 17.77 1.50
C TYR A 107 -15.19 17.53 0.84
N THR A 108 -15.00 16.34 0.30
CA THR A 108 -13.83 16.05 -0.55
C THR A 108 -13.89 16.80 -1.88
N SER A 109 -15.07 16.99 -2.45
CA SER A 109 -15.26 17.84 -3.62
C SER A 109 -15.44 19.32 -3.20
N PRO A 110 -14.78 20.30 -3.87
CA PRO A 110 -13.98 20.20 -5.09
C PRO A 110 -12.46 20.02 -4.86
N GLN A 111 -12.00 19.80 -3.64
CA GLN A 111 -10.56 19.78 -3.32
C GLN A 111 -9.79 18.61 -3.98
N HIS A 112 -10.49 17.57 -4.44
CA HIS A 112 -9.84 16.50 -5.19
C HIS A 112 -9.44 16.89 -6.62
N ARG A 113 -10.02 18.00 -7.16
CA ARG A 113 -9.87 18.38 -8.59
C ARG A 113 -8.52 19.03 -8.83
N ILE A 114 -7.80 18.51 -9.83
CA ILE A 114 -6.45 18.97 -10.20
C ILE A 114 -6.40 19.75 -11.52
N ASN A 115 -7.53 19.84 -12.27
CA ASN A 115 -7.58 20.45 -13.59
C ASN A 115 -6.94 21.84 -13.65
N LYS A 116 -7.24 22.73 -12.68
CA LYS A 116 -6.67 24.07 -12.64
C LYS A 116 -5.13 24.05 -12.54
N VAL A 117 -4.59 23.18 -11.68
CA VAL A 117 -3.12 23.06 -11.54
C VAL A 117 -2.50 22.49 -12.81
N ILE A 118 -3.15 21.50 -13.42
CA ILE A 118 -2.66 20.93 -14.68
C ILE A 118 -2.65 21.99 -15.79
N SER A 119 -3.73 22.78 -15.90
CA SER A 119 -3.82 23.88 -16.85
C SER A 119 -2.69 24.92 -16.64
N GLU A 120 -2.46 25.35 -15.39
CA GLU A 120 -1.36 26.24 -15.02
C GLU A 120 0.01 25.66 -15.39
N VAL A 121 0.23 24.36 -15.15
CA VAL A 121 1.47 23.65 -15.52
C VAL A 121 1.66 23.64 -17.03
N LEU A 122 0.63 23.26 -17.78
CA LEU A 122 0.70 23.17 -19.23
C LEU A 122 0.94 24.55 -19.90
N TYR A 123 0.42 25.61 -19.30
CA TYR A 123 0.62 26.98 -19.76
C TYR A 123 2.02 27.51 -19.43
N LYS A 124 2.51 27.22 -18.21
CA LYS A 124 3.79 27.77 -17.70
C LYS A 124 5.02 27.08 -18.30
N TYR A 125 4.93 25.77 -18.55
CA TYR A 125 6.06 24.96 -18.98
C TYR A 125 5.88 24.48 -20.41
N GLU A 126 6.64 25.10 -21.32
CA GLU A 126 6.53 24.81 -22.77
C GLU A 126 7.26 23.55 -23.20
N LYS A 127 8.25 23.10 -22.42
CA LYS A 127 9.06 21.93 -22.72
C LYS A 127 8.40 20.64 -22.22
N ARG A 128 9.10 19.52 -22.30
CA ARG A 128 8.61 18.18 -21.94
C ARG A 128 8.14 18.12 -20.49
N ILE A 129 6.95 17.52 -20.28
CA ILE A 129 6.34 17.35 -18.96
C ILE A 129 6.12 15.87 -18.71
N LEU A 130 6.56 15.39 -17.55
CA LEU A 130 6.37 14.05 -17.08
C LEU A 130 5.36 14.04 -15.92
N PHE A 131 4.22 13.40 -16.08
CA PHE A 131 3.24 13.19 -15.01
C PHE A 131 3.43 11.81 -14.39
N ASN A 132 3.80 11.77 -13.11
CA ASN A 132 3.68 10.55 -12.32
C ASN A 132 2.22 10.38 -11.89
N VAL A 133 1.59 9.31 -12.36
CA VAL A 133 0.19 8.98 -12.12
C VAL A 133 0.07 7.60 -11.50
N PHE A 134 -1.07 7.31 -10.89
CA PHE A 134 -1.41 5.98 -10.41
C PHE A 134 -2.44 5.34 -11.36
N ASP A 135 -2.18 4.13 -11.80
CA ASP A 135 -2.99 3.42 -12.79
C ASP A 135 -4.43 3.13 -12.35
N GLY A 136 -4.68 3.06 -11.03
CA GLY A 136 -6.01 2.93 -10.45
C GLY A 136 -6.79 4.25 -10.33
N GLN A 137 -6.18 5.41 -10.63
CA GLN A 137 -6.84 6.72 -10.57
C GLN A 137 -7.30 7.22 -11.94
N ILE A 138 -8.16 6.44 -12.57
CA ILE A 138 -8.63 6.69 -13.95
C ILE A 138 -9.32 8.06 -14.10
N TYR A 139 -10.09 8.49 -13.10
CA TYR A 139 -10.69 9.81 -13.11
C TYR A 139 -9.64 10.93 -13.16
N ARG A 140 -8.56 10.81 -12.39
CA ARG A 140 -7.46 11.77 -12.39
C ARG A 140 -6.70 11.80 -13.73
N ILE A 141 -6.54 10.66 -14.37
CA ILE A 141 -5.99 10.57 -15.73
C ILE A 141 -6.91 11.31 -16.72
N GLN A 142 -8.23 11.18 -16.58
CA GLN A 142 -9.19 11.94 -17.40
C GLN A 142 -9.07 13.45 -17.18
N GLU A 143 -8.88 13.91 -15.92
CA GLU A 143 -8.65 15.34 -15.67
C GLU A 143 -7.40 15.86 -16.38
N ILE A 144 -6.30 15.08 -16.36
CA ILE A 144 -5.08 15.41 -17.10
C ILE A 144 -5.34 15.44 -18.60
N PHE A 145 -6.03 14.45 -19.15
CA PHE A 145 -6.38 14.41 -20.58
C PHE A 145 -7.24 15.57 -21.01
N ASN A 146 -8.22 15.97 -20.20
CA ASN A 146 -9.08 17.11 -20.51
C ASN A 146 -8.24 18.39 -20.72
N GLU A 147 -7.26 18.66 -19.87
CA GLU A 147 -6.42 19.84 -20.01
C GLU A 147 -5.44 19.71 -21.19
N ILE A 148 -4.89 18.52 -21.45
CA ILE A 148 -4.01 18.27 -22.61
C ILE A 148 -4.77 18.52 -23.91
N MET A 149 -6.06 18.20 -24.00
CA MET A 149 -6.86 18.44 -25.22
C MET A 149 -6.93 19.91 -25.63
N HIS A 150 -6.68 20.85 -24.73
CA HIS A 150 -6.57 22.28 -25.01
C HIS A 150 -5.18 22.72 -25.52
N THR A 151 -4.29 21.77 -25.76
CA THR A 151 -2.92 21.99 -26.27
C THR A 151 -2.69 21.19 -27.56
N ASP A 152 -1.59 21.44 -28.28
CA ASP A 152 -1.19 20.63 -29.46
C ASP A 152 -0.21 19.51 -29.10
N ARG A 153 0.02 19.25 -27.79
CA ARG A 153 1.01 18.29 -27.33
C ARG A 153 0.62 16.85 -27.60
N LYS A 154 1.59 16.03 -27.94
CA LYS A 154 1.43 14.57 -28.01
C LYS A 154 1.63 13.95 -26.65
N VAL A 155 1.03 12.80 -26.43
CA VAL A 155 1.10 12.05 -25.17
C VAL A 155 1.83 10.71 -25.39
N ILE A 156 2.78 10.41 -24.55
CA ILE A 156 3.46 9.11 -24.49
C ILE A 156 3.09 8.45 -23.17
N ILE A 157 2.73 7.18 -23.21
CA ILE A 157 2.44 6.38 -22.02
C ILE A 157 3.64 5.48 -21.76
N MET A 158 4.23 5.59 -20.57
CA MET A 158 5.33 4.75 -20.13
C MET A 158 4.84 3.71 -19.15
N GLY A 159 5.01 2.45 -19.52
CA GLY A 159 4.56 1.27 -18.79
C GLY A 159 3.46 0.51 -19.52
N LYS A 160 3.71 -0.76 -19.82
CA LYS A 160 2.77 -1.62 -20.57
C LYS A 160 1.41 -1.75 -19.86
N ARG A 161 1.43 -1.86 -18.52
CA ARG A 161 0.21 -1.96 -17.71
C ARG A 161 -0.63 -0.68 -17.84
N LEU A 162 -0.03 0.50 -17.63
CA LEU A 162 -0.72 1.78 -17.75
C LEU A 162 -1.28 1.98 -19.17
N GLU A 163 -0.47 1.70 -20.21
CA GLU A 163 -0.89 1.80 -21.61
C GLU A 163 -2.09 0.91 -21.91
N SER A 164 -2.07 -0.33 -21.46
CA SER A 164 -3.18 -1.27 -21.64
C SER A 164 -4.44 -0.78 -20.91
N ILE A 165 -4.32 -0.33 -19.65
CA ILE A 165 -5.46 0.17 -18.86
C ILE A 165 -6.09 1.41 -19.53
N ILE A 166 -5.28 2.37 -19.98
CA ILE A 166 -5.77 3.58 -20.66
C ILE A 166 -6.46 3.22 -21.98
N ASN A 167 -5.86 2.35 -22.79
CA ASN A 167 -6.48 1.94 -24.06
C ASN A 167 -7.81 1.24 -23.82
N ASP A 168 -7.88 0.31 -22.89
CA ASP A 168 -9.15 -0.37 -22.53
C ASP A 168 -10.20 0.61 -22.03
N ALA A 169 -9.79 1.61 -21.23
CA ALA A 169 -10.70 2.61 -20.70
C ALA A 169 -11.25 3.52 -21.80
N ILE A 170 -10.44 3.88 -22.81
CA ILE A 170 -10.88 4.67 -23.97
C ILE A 170 -11.81 3.83 -24.88
N ASP A 171 -11.40 2.58 -25.19
CA ASP A 171 -12.18 1.72 -26.10
C ASP A 171 -13.55 1.37 -25.54
N LYS A 172 -13.70 1.35 -24.23
CA LYS A 172 -14.98 1.12 -23.53
C LYS A 172 -15.71 2.40 -23.14
N ASN A 173 -15.23 3.56 -23.60
CA ASN A 173 -15.80 4.89 -23.32
C ASN A 173 -15.88 5.22 -21.81
N TYR A 174 -14.98 4.70 -20.99
CA TYR A 174 -14.86 5.11 -19.59
C TYR A 174 -14.13 6.44 -19.44
N ILE A 175 -13.16 6.70 -20.32
CA ILE A 175 -12.47 7.98 -20.45
C ILE A 175 -12.43 8.39 -21.92
N HIS A 176 -12.23 9.69 -22.14
CA HIS A 176 -12.23 10.27 -23.47
C HIS A 176 -10.89 10.94 -23.78
N PHE A 177 -10.26 10.48 -24.84
CA PHE A 177 -9.04 11.09 -25.37
C PHE A 177 -8.88 10.73 -26.85
N ASP A 178 -8.39 11.66 -27.64
CA ASP A 178 -8.13 11.42 -29.07
C ASP A 178 -6.86 10.55 -29.22
N LYS A 179 -7.03 9.30 -29.60
CA LYS A 179 -5.94 8.34 -29.79
C LYS A 179 -4.89 8.80 -30.81
N THR A 180 -5.22 9.71 -31.75
CA THR A 180 -4.26 10.27 -32.71
C THR A 180 -3.22 11.16 -32.03
N ARG A 181 -3.48 11.57 -30.78
CA ARG A 181 -2.58 12.35 -29.94
C ARG A 181 -1.54 11.47 -29.24
N PHE A 182 -1.69 10.17 -29.21
CA PHE A 182 -0.64 9.29 -28.68
C PHE A 182 0.57 9.24 -29.61
N SER A 183 1.73 9.19 -28.99
CA SER A 183 3.03 9.09 -29.67
C SER A 183 3.82 7.90 -29.13
N ASN A 184 4.73 7.42 -29.94
CA ASN A 184 5.59 6.29 -29.55
C ASN A 184 6.68 6.71 -28.56
N ILE A 185 7.11 5.81 -27.69
CA ILE A 185 8.18 6.03 -26.71
C ILE A 185 9.50 6.47 -27.36
N HIS A 186 9.74 6.12 -28.63
CA HIS A 186 10.93 6.56 -29.38
C HIS A 186 10.97 8.09 -29.57
N ASN A 187 9.82 8.76 -29.51
CA ASN A 187 9.68 10.20 -29.61
C ASN A 187 9.78 10.90 -28.23
N ALA A 188 10.13 10.18 -27.18
CA ALA A 188 10.24 10.73 -25.82
C ALA A 188 11.32 11.81 -25.65
N LYS A 189 12.16 12.01 -26.67
CA LYS A 189 13.17 13.10 -26.71
C LYS A 189 12.62 14.40 -27.24
N ASP A 190 11.43 14.40 -27.83
CA ASP A 190 10.80 15.60 -28.36
C ASP A 190 10.47 16.56 -27.22
N GLU A 191 10.72 17.84 -27.43
CA GLU A 191 10.54 18.85 -26.38
C GLU A 191 9.06 19.17 -26.10
N ASN A 192 8.17 18.93 -27.05
CA ASN A 192 6.74 19.25 -26.92
C ASN A 192 5.87 17.99 -26.67
N VAL A 193 6.33 17.10 -25.80
CA VAL A 193 5.55 15.90 -25.44
C VAL A 193 5.23 15.89 -23.95
N ILE A 194 4.15 15.18 -23.65
CA ILE A 194 3.75 14.84 -22.29
C ILE A 194 3.96 13.35 -22.11
N ILE A 195 4.58 12.96 -21.01
CA ILE A 195 4.81 11.56 -20.69
C ILE A 195 4.04 11.21 -19.42
N LEU A 196 3.12 10.26 -19.51
CA LEU A 196 2.48 9.66 -18.34
C LEU A 196 3.30 8.47 -17.87
N ILE A 197 3.67 8.47 -16.60
CA ILE A 197 4.46 7.41 -15.97
C ILE A 197 3.68 6.84 -14.80
N SER A 198 3.52 5.53 -14.76
CA SER A 198 3.03 4.80 -13.59
C SER A 198 3.97 3.65 -13.27
N ASP A 199 3.98 3.27 -12.02
CA ASP A 199 4.75 2.15 -11.50
C ASP A 199 3.81 1.08 -10.92
N GLU A 200 4.32 -0.13 -10.83
CA GLU A 200 3.64 -1.20 -10.12
C GLU A 200 3.59 -0.90 -8.62
N ARG A 201 2.50 -1.29 -7.97
CA ARG A 201 2.29 -1.02 -6.55
C ARG A 201 3.41 -1.58 -5.67
N GLU A 202 3.94 -2.75 -6.05
CA GLU A 202 5.01 -3.45 -5.34
C GLU A 202 6.39 -2.77 -5.50
N LYS A 203 6.55 -1.94 -6.53
CA LYS A 203 7.81 -1.24 -6.84
C LYS A 203 7.55 0.23 -7.19
N PRO A 204 6.97 1.01 -6.28
CA PRO A 204 6.65 2.41 -6.55
C PRO A 204 7.93 3.21 -6.87
N PHE A 205 7.81 4.10 -7.85
CA PHE A 205 8.88 4.96 -8.37
C PHE A 205 10.02 4.26 -9.11
N SER A 206 9.91 2.97 -9.44
CA SER A 206 10.97 2.22 -10.10
C SER A 206 11.31 2.77 -11.49
N ASN A 207 10.30 3.17 -12.27
CA ASN A 207 10.49 3.79 -13.58
C ASN A 207 11.17 5.15 -13.46
N LEU A 208 10.73 6.00 -12.52
CA LEU A 208 11.38 7.29 -12.27
C LEU A 208 12.82 7.13 -11.78
N ASP A 209 13.08 6.20 -10.86
CA ASP A 209 14.44 5.92 -10.38
C ASP A 209 15.37 5.46 -11.52
N ARG A 210 14.88 4.62 -12.43
CA ARG A 210 15.61 4.19 -13.62
C ARG A 210 15.93 5.35 -14.55
N ILE A 211 14.97 6.25 -14.77
CA ILE A 211 15.16 7.46 -15.60
C ILE A 211 16.18 8.41 -14.95
N ILE A 212 16.05 8.68 -13.66
CA ILE A 212 16.94 9.53 -12.86
C ILE A 212 18.39 9.01 -12.91
N LYS A 213 18.56 7.69 -12.75
CA LYS A 213 19.87 7.02 -12.82
C LYS A 213 20.42 6.86 -14.25
N ARG A 214 19.72 7.35 -15.27
CA ARG A 214 20.09 7.23 -16.68
C ARG A 214 20.18 5.77 -17.19
N TYR A 215 19.42 4.86 -16.57
CA TYR A 215 19.34 3.45 -17.00
C TYR A 215 18.19 3.21 -17.97
N ASP A 216 17.34 4.22 -18.20
CA ASP A 216 16.27 4.09 -19.19
C ASP A 216 16.82 4.33 -20.61
N LYS A 217 16.32 3.53 -21.58
CA LYS A 217 16.80 3.59 -22.97
C LYS A 217 16.24 4.79 -23.74
N PHE A 218 15.07 5.27 -23.38
CA PHE A 218 14.29 6.23 -24.16
C PHE A 218 14.27 7.61 -23.50
N ILE A 219 14.25 7.66 -22.18
CA ILE A 219 14.05 8.88 -21.40
C ILE A 219 15.29 9.17 -20.55
N THR A 220 15.79 10.37 -20.69
CA THR A 220 16.79 10.97 -19.80
C THR A 220 16.27 12.33 -19.39
N LEU A 221 16.24 12.64 -18.11
CA LEU A 221 15.86 13.96 -17.60
C LEU A 221 16.94 14.99 -17.85
N ASN A 222 16.51 16.21 -18.13
CA ASN A 222 17.36 17.39 -18.27
C ASN A 222 16.73 18.60 -17.55
N GLU A 223 17.47 19.69 -17.41
CA GLU A 223 17.07 20.89 -16.65
C GLU A 223 15.80 21.58 -17.20
N THR A 224 15.46 21.37 -18.46
CA THR A 224 14.26 21.96 -19.06
C THR A 224 12.99 21.14 -18.83
N ASP A 225 13.12 19.93 -18.33
CA ASP A 225 11.97 19.05 -18.06
C ASP A 225 11.19 19.49 -16.82
N THR A 226 9.92 19.20 -16.84
CA THR A 226 9.05 19.37 -15.67
C THR A 226 8.51 18.03 -15.22
N VAL A 227 8.67 17.67 -13.96
CA VAL A 227 8.13 16.45 -13.37
C VAL A 227 7.03 16.80 -12.39
N VAL A 228 5.83 16.26 -12.63
CA VAL A 228 4.63 16.52 -11.85
C VAL A 228 4.19 15.24 -11.15
N PHE A 229 4.15 15.25 -9.83
CA PHE A 229 3.57 14.18 -9.04
C PHE A 229 2.08 14.45 -8.85
N ALA A 230 1.27 13.86 -9.71
CA ALA A 230 -0.18 13.99 -9.72
C ALA A 230 -0.89 12.97 -8.82
N SER A 231 -0.16 12.03 -8.25
CA SER A 231 -0.66 10.99 -7.33
C SER A 231 -0.13 11.19 -5.92
N SER A 232 -0.93 10.80 -4.93
CA SER A 232 -0.49 10.75 -3.54
C SER A 232 0.55 9.64 -3.35
N VAL A 233 1.53 9.89 -2.48
CA VAL A 233 2.50 8.87 -2.06
C VAL A 233 1.79 7.83 -1.18
N TYR A 234 2.09 6.56 -1.40
CA TYR A 234 1.59 5.49 -0.54
C TYR A 234 2.15 5.61 0.87
N PRO A 235 1.34 5.36 1.91
CA PRO A 235 1.84 5.28 3.28
C PRO A 235 3.02 4.30 3.40
N GLY A 236 4.09 4.76 4.07
CA GLY A 236 5.34 4.01 4.20
C GLY A 236 6.37 4.23 3.09
N MET A 237 5.99 4.94 2.01
CA MET A 237 6.90 5.25 0.89
C MET A 237 7.44 6.68 0.89
N GLU A 238 7.17 7.45 1.94
CA GLU A 238 7.52 8.87 2.05
C GLU A 238 9.04 9.09 1.93
N LYS A 239 9.83 8.23 2.57
CA LYS A 239 11.31 8.29 2.49
C LYS A 239 11.82 8.05 1.07
N THR A 240 11.23 7.10 0.35
CA THR A 240 11.57 6.80 -1.04
C THR A 240 11.16 7.95 -1.96
N ALA A 241 9.95 8.49 -1.79
CA ALA A 241 9.46 9.63 -2.55
C ALA A 241 10.36 10.85 -2.36
N THR A 242 10.71 11.20 -1.11
CA THR A 242 11.61 12.32 -0.80
C THR A 242 12.96 12.17 -1.50
N LYS A 243 13.54 10.96 -1.51
CA LYS A 243 14.79 10.70 -2.22
C LYS A 243 14.64 10.88 -3.73
N ILE A 244 13.52 10.51 -4.32
CA ILE A 244 13.23 10.74 -5.74
C ILE A 244 13.11 12.24 -6.02
N TYR A 245 12.39 13.01 -5.19
CA TYR A 245 12.26 14.45 -5.31
C TYR A 245 13.61 15.16 -5.26
N ASP A 246 14.46 14.80 -4.31
CA ASP A 246 15.81 15.35 -4.19
C ASP A 246 16.66 15.06 -5.43
N ASN A 247 16.59 13.85 -5.96
CA ASN A 247 17.36 13.48 -7.14
C ASN A 247 16.87 14.20 -8.39
N ILE A 248 15.57 14.41 -8.58
CA ILE A 248 15.01 15.23 -9.67
C ILE A 248 15.50 16.67 -9.54
N SER A 249 15.45 17.24 -8.33
CA SER A 249 15.92 18.60 -8.06
C SER A 249 17.42 18.76 -8.32
N ARG A 250 18.24 17.76 -8.03
CA ARG A 250 19.70 17.76 -8.33
C ARG A 250 20.01 17.76 -9.82
N ILE A 251 19.11 17.21 -10.65
CA ILE A 251 19.23 17.29 -12.13
C ILE A 251 18.94 18.71 -12.62
N GLY A 252 18.23 19.53 -11.82
CA GLY A 252 17.81 20.88 -12.18
C GLY A 252 16.41 20.95 -12.82
N CYS A 253 15.67 19.83 -12.87
CA CYS A 253 14.31 19.80 -13.41
C CYS A 253 13.35 20.64 -12.57
N ASN A 254 12.29 21.16 -13.22
CA ASN A 254 11.16 21.71 -12.50
C ASN A 254 10.40 20.57 -11.80
N LEU A 255 10.23 20.66 -10.49
CA LEU A 255 9.51 19.66 -9.70
C LEU A 255 8.22 20.26 -9.14
N ILE A 256 7.09 19.59 -9.41
CA ILE A 256 5.77 19.96 -8.91
C ILE A 256 5.19 18.77 -8.19
N ILE A 257 4.92 18.93 -6.90
CA ILE A 257 4.29 17.93 -6.06
C ILE A 257 2.94 18.47 -5.63
N LEU A 258 1.87 17.76 -5.97
CA LEU A 258 0.54 18.13 -5.51
C LEU A 258 0.40 17.83 -4.01
N PRO A 259 0.22 18.84 -3.15
CA PRO A 259 0.07 18.62 -1.72
C PRO A 259 -1.18 17.79 -1.43
N THR A 260 -1.04 16.72 -0.65
CA THR A 260 -2.11 15.75 -0.35
C THR A 260 -3.16 16.29 0.61
N ASP A 261 -2.87 17.36 1.33
CA ASP A 261 -3.80 18.11 2.17
C ASP A 261 -4.71 19.04 1.36
N LYS A 262 -4.22 19.51 0.21
CA LYS A 262 -4.96 20.42 -0.68
C LYS A 262 -5.64 19.68 -1.84
N TYR A 263 -5.00 18.65 -2.39
CA TYR A 263 -5.54 17.83 -3.49
C TYR A 263 -5.83 16.43 -2.99
N LEU A 264 -7.03 16.28 -2.40
CA LEU A 264 -7.44 15.06 -1.73
C LEU A 264 -7.58 13.89 -2.70
N ALA A 265 -7.35 12.69 -2.23
CA ALA A 265 -7.80 11.48 -2.90
C ALA A 265 -9.33 11.35 -2.76
N LEU A 266 -9.94 10.52 -3.60
CA LEU A 266 -11.40 10.33 -3.64
C LEU A 266 -11.88 9.42 -2.50
N HIS A 267 -11.84 9.92 -1.26
CA HIS A 267 -12.39 9.30 -0.06
C HIS A 267 -13.35 10.27 0.64
N ALA A 268 -14.37 9.74 1.28
CA ALA A 268 -15.39 10.52 1.96
C ALA A 268 -14.81 11.30 3.15
N SER A 269 -14.94 12.63 3.15
CA SER A 269 -14.67 13.51 4.27
C SER A 269 -15.91 13.62 5.19
N SER A 270 -15.83 14.37 6.29
CA SER A 270 -16.90 14.41 7.30
C SER A 270 -18.28 14.75 6.74
N GLU A 271 -18.37 15.73 5.85
CA GLU A 271 -19.66 16.14 5.26
C GLU A 271 -20.17 15.14 4.22
N ASP A 272 -19.27 14.43 3.50
CA ASP A 272 -19.68 13.32 2.62
C ASP A 272 -20.30 12.19 3.45
N LEU A 273 -19.73 11.88 4.62
CA LEU A 273 -20.24 10.86 5.53
C LEU A 273 -21.58 11.28 6.16
N MET A 274 -21.70 12.53 6.62
CA MET A 274 -22.96 13.05 7.15
C MET A 274 -24.08 12.99 6.10
N LEU A 275 -23.80 13.39 4.87
CA LEU A 275 -24.77 13.32 3.78
C LEU A 275 -25.19 11.86 3.48
N MET A 276 -24.23 10.93 3.50
CA MET A 276 -24.55 9.50 3.32
C MET A 276 -25.45 9.01 4.46
N ILE A 277 -25.16 9.34 5.70
CA ILE A 277 -25.97 8.98 6.87
C ILE A 277 -27.38 9.56 6.76
N ASP A 278 -27.53 10.84 6.36
CA ASP A 278 -28.86 11.47 6.20
C ASP A 278 -29.67 10.86 5.07
N LEU A 279 -29.04 10.51 3.96
CA LEU A 279 -29.70 9.83 2.83
C LEU A 279 -30.18 8.43 3.20
N ILE A 280 -29.39 7.69 3.95
CA ILE A 280 -29.63 6.26 4.25
C ILE A 280 -30.44 6.07 5.53
N LYS A 281 -30.26 6.94 6.54
CA LYS A 281 -30.92 6.89 7.86
C LYS A 281 -30.88 5.48 8.49
N PRO A 282 -29.66 4.90 8.68
CA PRO A 282 -29.51 3.55 9.15
C PRO A 282 -29.90 3.43 10.64
N LYS A 283 -30.36 2.23 11.04
CA LYS A 283 -30.57 1.95 12.48
C LYS A 283 -29.25 1.78 13.22
N TYR A 284 -28.28 1.09 12.61
CA TYR A 284 -26.92 0.91 13.12
C TYR A 284 -25.90 1.47 12.14
N TYR A 285 -24.81 2.00 12.68
CA TYR A 285 -23.70 2.53 11.89
C TYR A 285 -22.40 1.81 12.22
N PHE A 286 -21.70 1.34 11.19
CA PHE A 286 -20.47 0.57 11.35
C PHE A 286 -19.33 1.25 10.55
N PRO A 287 -18.48 2.05 11.21
CA PRO A 287 -17.26 2.56 10.61
C PRO A 287 -16.34 1.42 10.17
N VAL A 288 -15.96 1.41 8.90
CA VAL A 288 -15.04 0.42 8.30
C VAL A 288 -13.99 1.14 7.48
N ILE A 289 -12.97 0.44 7.04
CA ILE A 289 -11.88 0.96 6.21
C ILE A 289 -11.14 2.14 6.89
N GLY A 290 -9.83 2.09 6.91
CA GLY A 290 -8.98 3.04 7.62
C GLY A 290 -8.48 2.48 8.95
N GLU A 291 -7.59 3.22 9.59
CA GLU A 291 -7.06 2.86 10.90
C GLU A 291 -8.12 3.02 11.99
N TYR A 292 -7.91 2.39 13.14
CA TYR A 292 -8.86 2.49 14.27
C TYR A 292 -9.13 3.95 14.69
N ARG A 293 -8.11 4.82 14.63
CA ARG A 293 -8.28 6.26 14.90
C ARG A 293 -9.23 6.94 13.90
N ASP A 294 -9.23 6.50 12.65
CA ASP A 294 -10.12 7.03 11.61
C ASP A 294 -11.56 6.54 11.85
N GLN A 295 -11.72 5.30 12.30
CA GLN A 295 -13.03 4.77 12.71
C GLN A 295 -13.59 5.50 13.93
N VAL A 296 -12.75 5.87 14.89
CA VAL A 296 -13.14 6.71 16.05
C VAL A 296 -13.56 8.11 15.59
N ALA A 297 -12.86 8.70 14.61
CA ALA A 297 -13.28 9.97 14.02
C ALA A 297 -14.64 9.85 13.32
N ASN A 298 -14.84 8.76 12.56
CA ASN A 298 -16.11 8.48 11.88
C ASN A 298 -17.27 8.23 12.86
N MET A 299 -17.02 7.58 13.99
CA MET A 299 -18.02 7.49 15.08
C MET A 299 -18.48 8.87 15.54
N LYS A 300 -17.57 9.84 15.68
CA LYS A 300 -17.92 11.22 16.07
C LYS A 300 -18.81 11.88 15.02
N VAL A 301 -18.43 11.72 13.73
CA VAL A 301 -19.26 12.20 12.60
C VAL A 301 -20.66 11.59 12.65
N ALA A 302 -20.77 10.28 12.90
CA ALA A 302 -22.07 9.60 12.99
C ALA A 302 -22.93 10.14 14.15
N LYS A 303 -22.31 10.44 15.29
CA LYS A 303 -23.02 11.07 16.45
C LYS A 303 -23.50 12.47 16.10
N GLU A 304 -22.68 13.29 15.44
CA GLU A 304 -23.05 14.62 14.97
C GLU A 304 -24.18 14.56 13.93
N ALA A 305 -24.21 13.52 13.11
CA ALA A 305 -25.30 13.24 12.16
C ALA A 305 -26.56 12.64 12.83
N GLY A 306 -26.60 12.50 14.17
CA GLY A 306 -27.77 12.09 14.94
C GLY A 306 -27.90 10.59 15.21
N ILE A 307 -26.89 9.78 14.94
CA ILE A 307 -26.88 8.35 15.32
C ILE A 307 -26.56 8.25 16.82
N ASN A 308 -27.38 7.51 17.57
CA ASN A 308 -27.12 7.24 18.98
C ASN A 308 -25.81 6.45 19.15
N GLU A 309 -25.02 6.78 20.17
CA GLU A 309 -23.70 6.17 20.39
C GLU A 309 -23.77 4.64 20.53
N GLU A 310 -24.80 4.11 21.20
CA GLU A 310 -25.06 2.68 21.37
C GLU A 310 -25.32 1.93 20.06
N ASN A 311 -25.69 2.68 19.00
CA ASN A 311 -25.93 2.14 17.66
C ASN A 311 -24.71 2.28 16.73
N VAL A 312 -23.58 2.85 17.22
CA VAL A 312 -22.33 2.90 16.47
C VAL A 312 -21.43 1.73 16.86
N LEU A 313 -21.07 0.92 15.89
CA LEU A 313 -20.37 -0.34 16.07
C LEU A 313 -18.88 -0.18 15.79
N LEU A 314 -18.09 0.16 16.81
CA LEU A 314 -16.63 0.13 16.69
C LEU A 314 -16.12 -1.28 16.99
N LYS A 315 -15.41 -1.88 16.06
CA LYS A 315 -14.90 -3.24 16.17
C LYS A 315 -13.46 -3.34 15.68
N LEU A 316 -12.68 -4.18 16.33
CA LEU A 316 -11.38 -4.60 15.86
C LEU A 316 -11.53 -5.71 14.80
N ASN A 317 -10.48 -5.94 14.01
CA ASN A 317 -10.45 -7.04 13.08
C ASN A 317 -10.74 -8.37 13.80
N GLY A 318 -11.54 -9.22 13.18
CA GLY A 318 -11.95 -10.50 13.75
C GLY A 318 -13.15 -10.46 14.70
N GLN A 319 -13.53 -9.30 15.26
CA GLN A 319 -14.72 -9.20 16.11
C GLN A 319 -16.01 -9.30 15.29
N VAL A 320 -16.90 -10.20 15.68
CA VAL A 320 -18.14 -10.49 14.97
C VAL A 320 -19.27 -9.61 15.46
N VAL A 321 -20.07 -9.07 14.53
CA VAL A 321 -21.33 -8.37 14.78
C VAL A 321 -22.47 -9.24 14.31
N THR A 322 -23.44 -9.50 15.19
CA THR A 322 -24.58 -10.38 14.91
C THR A 322 -25.89 -9.62 15.03
N PHE A 323 -26.74 -9.76 14.03
CA PHE A 323 -28.11 -9.25 14.05
C PHE A 323 -29.09 -10.43 14.00
N ILE A 324 -30.13 -10.39 14.84
CA ILE A 324 -31.25 -11.36 14.87
C ILE A 324 -32.54 -10.54 14.97
N ASP A 325 -33.52 -10.81 14.10
CA ASP A 325 -34.79 -10.08 14.01
C ASP A 325 -34.61 -8.55 13.96
N GLY A 326 -33.61 -8.08 13.19
CA GLY A 326 -33.30 -6.67 13.04
C GLY A 326 -32.74 -5.98 14.28
N LYS A 327 -32.21 -6.73 15.25
CA LYS A 327 -31.60 -6.22 16.49
C LYS A 327 -30.19 -6.71 16.64
N LEU A 328 -29.34 -5.81 17.18
CA LEU A 328 -27.98 -6.17 17.55
C LEU A 328 -28.01 -7.16 18.72
N VAL A 329 -27.28 -8.24 18.56
CA VAL A 329 -27.07 -9.25 19.61
C VAL A 329 -25.60 -9.24 19.99
N GLU A 330 -25.32 -9.25 21.30
CA GLU A 330 -23.96 -9.31 21.79
C GLU A 330 -23.29 -10.61 21.34
N SER A 331 -22.18 -10.52 20.65
CA SER A 331 -21.35 -11.67 20.25
C SER A 331 -19.97 -11.55 20.89
N LYS A 332 -19.52 -12.65 21.50
CA LYS A 332 -18.14 -12.81 22.00
C LYS A 332 -17.27 -13.57 21.00
N GLU A 333 -17.81 -13.88 19.84
CA GLU A 333 -17.10 -14.59 18.79
C GLU A 333 -16.01 -13.71 18.20
N ILE A 334 -14.81 -14.26 18.06
CA ILE A 334 -13.65 -13.62 17.41
C ILE A 334 -13.13 -14.61 16.37
N ILE A 335 -13.09 -14.17 15.12
CA ILE A 335 -12.44 -14.91 14.03
C ILE A 335 -10.97 -14.51 14.03
N SER A 336 -10.04 -15.47 13.97
CA SER A 336 -8.62 -15.17 13.86
C SER A 336 -8.37 -14.29 12.61
N SER A 337 -7.69 -13.17 12.84
CA SER A 337 -7.33 -12.20 11.80
C SER A 337 -5.85 -11.86 11.87
N ASP A 338 -5.02 -12.86 12.24
CA ASP A 338 -3.58 -12.72 12.31
C ASP A 338 -3.01 -12.34 10.93
N ASP A 339 -1.91 -11.60 10.95
CA ASP A 339 -1.25 -11.18 9.73
C ASP A 339 -0.74 -12.39 8.95
N ILE A 340 -1.04 -12.42 7.65
CA ILE A 340 -0.52 -13.44 6.74
C ILE A 340 0.64 -12.84 5.99
N PHE A 341 1.85 -13.33 6.27
CA PHE A 341 3.05 -12.90 5.59
C PHE A 341 3.22 -13.66 4.27
N ILE A 342 3.51 -12.90 3.20
CA ILE A 342 3.81 -13.46 1.88
C ILE A 342 5.29 -13.23 1.60
N ASP A 343 6.04 -14.33 1.40
CA ASP A 343 7.45 -14.28 1.04
C ASP A 343 7.67 -15.03 -0.29
N GLY A 344 8.06 -14.28 -1.31
CA GLY A 344 8.20 -14.83 -2.65
C GLY A 344 6.88 -15.41 -3.17
N LYS A 345 6.86 -16.73 -3.40
CA LYS A 345 5.68 -17.44 -3.93
C LYS A 345 4.87 -18.17 -2.86
N THR A 346 5.30 -18.15 -1.60
CA THR A 346 4.66 -18.87 -0.50
C THR A 346 3.93 -17.90 0.42
N ALA A 347 2.67 -18.21 0.74
CA ALA A 347 1.87 -17.51 1.72
C ALA A 347 1.91 -18.29 3.04
N GLY A 348 2.25 -17.63 4.15
CA GLY A 348 2.16 -18.20 5.49
C GLY A 348 3.39 -18.97 5.99
N ASP A 349 4.43 -19.19 5.16
CA ASP A 349 5.65 -19.92 5.57
C ASP A 349 6.68 -19.03 6.30
N VAL A 350 6.48 -17.72 6.29
CA VAL A 350 7.37 -16.78 6.99
C VAL A 350 6.79 -16.50 8.35
N GLY A 351 7.25 -17.27 9.34
CA GLY A 351 6.88 -17.02 10.75
C GLY A 351 7.44 -15.68 11.24
N GLU A 352 6.79 -15.12 12.26
CA GLU A 352 7.19 -13.88 12.94
C GLU A 352 8.69 -13.89 13.35
N LEU A 353 9.23 -15.06 13.66
CA LEU A 353 10.64 -15.27 14.00
C LEU A 353 11.58 -14.92 12.82
N VAL A 354 11.24 -15.35 11.60
CA VAL A 354 12.07 -15.06 10.41
C VAL A 354 12.07 -13.57 10.07
N ILE A 355 10.95 -12.89 10.26
CA ILE A 355 10.85 -11.44 10.06
C ILE A 355 11.73 -10.72 11.06
N LYS A 356 11.65 -11.09 12.33
CA LYS A 356 12.49 -10.54 13.40
C LYS A 356 13.98 -10.79 13.15
N ASP A 357 14.34 -11.97 12.68
CA ASP A 357 15.72 -12.28 12.31
C ASP A 357 16.20 -11.39 11.15
N ARG A 358 15.37 -11.17 10.12
CA ARG A 358 15.69 -10.27 9.01
C ARG A 358 15.85 -8.82 9.46
N GLU A 359 15.03 -8.36 10.39
CA GLU A 359 15.11 -7.02 10.99
C GLU A 359 16.45 -6.84 11.72
N ILE A 360 16.82 -7.77 12.61
CA ILE A 360 18.09 -7.77 13.32
C ILE A 360 19.27 -7.78 12.34
N LEU A 361 19.22 -8.65 11.32
CA LEU A 361 20.26 -8.74 10.30
C LEU A 361 20.42 -7.45 9.50
N SER A 362 19.31 -6.76 9.19
CA SER A 362 19.32 -5.51 8.41
C SER A 362 19.83 -4.32 9.21
N GLU A 363 19.54 -4.26 10.50
CA GLU A 363 19.91 -3.16 11.38
C GLU A 363 21.28 -3.31 12.01
N ASN A 364 21.63 -4.52 12.47
CA ASN A 364 22.78 -4.76 13.31
C ASN A 364 23.82 -5.72 12.70
N GLY A 365 23.46 -6.41 11.62
CA GLY A 365 24.33 -7.36 10.96
C GLY A 365 24.48 -8.69 11.71
N VAL A 366 25.48 -9.48 11.31
CA VAL A 366 25.77 -10.82 11.86
C VAL A 366 27.22 -10.96 12.29
N VAL A 367 27.42 -11.66 13.40
CA VAL A 367 28.70 -12.12 13.94
C VAL A 367 28.68 -13.65 13.96
N ILE A 368 29.66 -14.27 13.32
CA ILE A 368 29.84 -15.72 13.29
C ILE A 368 31.09 -16.06 14.09
N VAL A 369 30.93 -16.86 15.13
CA VAL A 369 32.05 -17.43 15.93
C VAL A 369 32.29 -18.84 15.40
N SER A 370 33.46 -19.08 14.84
CA SER A 370 33.84 -20.38 14.25
C SER A 370 34.89 -21.06 15.13
N VAL A 371 34.67 -22.30 15.52
CA VAL A 371 35.61 -23.11 16.31
C VAL A 371 35.69 -24.53 15.72
N THR A 372 36.91 -25.05 15.67
CA THR A 372 37.16 -26.44 15.26
C THR A 372 37.68 -27.24 16.45
N LEU A 373 37.06 -28.38 16.70
CA LEU A 373 37.37 -29.26 17.85
C LEU A 373 37.86 -30.63 17.36
N ASN A 374 38.70 -31.26 18.14
CA ASN A 374 39.00 -32.68 17.95
C ASN A 374 37.79 -33.53 18.36
N LYS A 375 37.39 -34.44 17.50
CA LYS A 375 36.17 -35.25 17.68
C LYS A 375 36.20 -36.14 18.91
N ALA A 376 37.38 -36.70 19.24
CA ALA A 376 37.54 -37.63 20.34
C ALA A 376 37.80 -36.92 21.69
N THR A 377 38.70 -35.93 21.69
CA THR A 377 39.13 -35.26 22.93
C THR A 377 38.30 -34.01 23.26
N LYS A 378 37.52 -33.52 22.30
CA LYS A 378 36.77 -32.26 22.40
C LYS A 378 37.62 -31.02 22.67
N GLN A 379 38.95 -31.12 22.44
CA GLN A 379 39.86 -29.98 22.54
C GLN A 379 39.78 -29.08 21.32
N ILE A 380 40.05 -27.79 21.50
CA ILE A 380 40.10 -26.82 20.41
C ILE A 380 41.32 -27.10 19.53
N VAL A 381 41.11 -27.30 18.25
CA VAL A 381 42.18 -27.49 17.23
C VAL A 381 42.46 -26.18 16.51
N ALA A 382 41.41 -25.38 16.23
CA ALA A 382 41.55 -24.07 15.62
C ALA A 382 40.40 -23.14 16.04
N GLY A 383 40.70 -21.86 16.10
CA GLY A 383 39.74 -20.82 16.55
C GLY A 383 39.74 -20.63 18.07
N PRO A 384 38.73 -19.96 18.68
CA PRO A 384 37.58 -19.36 17.93
C PRO A 384 38.02 -18.18 17.08
N GLU A 385 37.51 -18.11 15.85
CA GLU A 385 37.67 -16.99 14.95
C GLU A 385 36.33 -16.29 14.76
N ILE A 386 36.35 -14.95 14.64
CA ILE A 386 35.13 -14.14 14.47
C ILE A 386 35.06 -13.55 13.06
N TYR A 387 33.99 -13.86 12.40
CA TYR A 387 33.62 -13.27 11.09
C TYR A 387 32.40 -12.38 11.24
N THR A 388 32.39 -11.20 10.60
CA THR A 388 31.26 -10.28 10.65
C THR A 388 30.80 -9.86 9.26
N ARG A 389 29.50 -9.57 9.13
CA ARG A 389 28.92 -8.91 7.96
C ARG A 389 27.83 -7.93 8.41
N GLY A 390 27.93 -6.69 7.91
CA GLY A 390 26.96 -5.65 8.23
C GLY A 390 26.99 -5.13 9.67
N PHE A 391 27.97 -5.56 10.50
CA PHE A 391 28.10 -5.13 11.88
C PHE A 391 29.17 -4.03 12.01
N VAL A 392 30.45 -4.36 11.88
CA VAL A 392 31.56 -3.40 11.97
C VAL A 392 32.56 -3.59 10.83
N PHE A 393 33.29 -2.54 10.50
CA PHE A 393 34.41 -2.64 9.56
C PHE A 393 35.63 -3.22 10.28
N VAL A 394 35.89 -4.49 10.03
CA VAL A 394 36.91 -5.28 10.80
C VAL A 394 38.29 -4.64 10.82
N LYS A 395 38.75 -4.02 9.71
CA LYS A 395 40.09 -3.40 9.65
C LYS A 395 40.27 -2.24 10.61
N GLU A 396 39.23 -1.57 11.01
CA GLU A 396 39.26 -0.44 11.95
C GLU A 396 38.90 -0.85 13.38
N ASN A 397 38.44 -2.10 13.58
CA ASN A 397 37.97 -2.63 14.85
C ASN A 397 38.68 -3.94 15.26
N ILE A 398 39.98 -4.04 14.95
CA ILE A 398 40.78 -5.26 15.22
C ILE A 398 40.78 -5.62 16.70
N ASP A 399 40.91 -4.65 17.58
CA ASP A 399 40.98 -4.87 19.05
C ASP A 399 39.62 -5.33 19.58
N LEU A 400 38.51 -4.81 19.06
CA LEU A 400 37.16 -5.26 19.40
C LEU A 400 36.98 -6.75 19.09
N ILE A 401 37.43 -7.17 17.90
CA ILE A 401 37.28 -8.56 17.44
C ILE A 401 38.19 -9.49 18.27
N LYS A 402 39.44 -9.12 18.52
CA LYS A 402 40.37 -9.92 19.34
C LYS A 402 39.88 -10.12 20.76
N GLU A 403 39.34 -9.08 21.37
CA GLU A 403 38.79 -9.23 22.74
C GLU A 403 37.53 -10.10 22.74
N ALA A 404 36.70 -10.01 21.71
CA ALA A 404 35.55 -10.90 21.53
C ALA A 404 35.97 -12.37 21.33
N GLU A 405 37.02 -12.63 20.54
CA GLU A 405 37.62 -13.98 20.38
C GLU A 405 38.11 -14.56 21.70
N LYS A 406 38.78 -13.72 22.51
CA LYS A 406 39.24 -14.12 23.84
C LYS A 406 38.09 -14.49 24.77
N LYS A 407 37.03 -13.67 24.81
CA LYS A 407 35.82 -13.97 25.59
C LYS A 407 35.15 -15.26 25.13
N ALA A 408 35.06 -15.47 23.81
CA ALA A 408 34.53 -16.71 23.26
C ALA A 408 35.33 -17.93 23.65
N LEU A 409 36.69 -17.82 23.66
CA LEU A 409 37.61 -18.88 24.09
C LEU A 409 37.40 -19.25 25.57
N GLU A 410 37.26 -18.25 26.44
CA GLU A 410 36.98 -18.45 27.86
C GLU A 410 35.70 -19.26 28.08
N ILE A 411 34.61 -18.89 27.42
CA ILE A 411 33.30 -19.57 27.50
C ILE A 411 33.39 -21.02 26.99
N ILE A 412 34.09 -21.25 25.88
CA ILE A 412 34.25 -22.60 25.33
C ILE A 412 35.03 -23.47 26.35
N ASN A 413 36.13 -22.96 26.92
CA ASN A 413 36.94 -23.69 27.87
C ASN A 413 36.19 -24.01 29.19
N GLU A 414 35.40 -23.08 29.70
CA GLU A 414 34.58 -23.27 30.91
C GLU A 414 33.55 -24.37 30.76
N ASN A 415 33.04 -24.57 29.52
CA ASN A 415 32.01 -25.55 29.23
C ASN A 415 32.52 -26.83 28.55
N THR A 416 33.85 -26.98 28.48
CA THR A 416 34.53 -28.17 27.94
C THR A 416 35.16 -28.99 29.09
N LYS A 417 34.87 -30.29 29.09
CA LYS A 417 35.51 -31.29 29.97
C LYS A 417 36.21 -32.33 29.11
N PRO A 418 37.13 -33.14 29.65
CA PRO A 418 37.75 -34.21 28.88
C PRO A 418 36.69 -35.09 28.20
N ASN A 419 36.76 -35.17 26.90
CA ASN A 419 35.85 -35.94 25.99
C ASN A 419 34.39 -35.47 26.00
N PHE A 420 34.06 -34.31 26.56
CA PHE A 420 32.70 -33.78 26.58
C PHE A 420 32.66 -32.26 26.46
N ILE A 421 31.73 -31.73 25.67
CA ILE A 421 31.42 -30.31 25.59
C ILE A 421 29.90 -30.10 25.60
N ASP A 422 29.43 -29.15 26.40
CA ASP A 422 28.03 -28.76 26.43
C ASP A 422 27.76 -27.64 25.39
N PHE A 423 27.53 -28.02 24.15
CA PHE A 423 27.29 -27.07 23.05
C PHE A 423 26.12 -26.12 23.31
N ASN A 424 25.11 -26.54 24.07
CA ASN A 424 23.98 -25.65 24.36
C ASN A 424 24.41 -24.53 25.32
N LYS A 425 25.20 -24.85 26.35
CA LYS A 425 25.74 -23.83 27.25
C LYS A 425 26.74 -22.94 26.56
N VAL A 426 27.63 -23.50 25.73
CA VAL A 426 28.57 -22.71 24.93
C VAL A 426 27.82 -21.73 24.02
N ARG A 427 26.80 -22.18 23.28
CA ARG A 427 26.00 -21.33 22.37
C ARG A 427 25.32 -20.20 23.14
N LEU A 428 24.65 -20.50 24.24
CA LEU A 428 23.98 -19.52 25.09
C LEU A 428 24.97 -18.53 25.69
N GLY A 429 26.10 -19.05 26.29
CA GLY A 429 27.13 -18.23 26.89
C GLY A 429 27.77 -17.26 25.89
N ILE A 430 28.15 -17.75 24.71
CA ILE A 430 28.70 -16.90 23.64
C ILE A 430 27.70 -15.81 23.22
N ARG A 431 26.43 -16.19 22.95
CA ARG A 431 25.43 -15.24 22.57
C ARG A 431 25.22 -14.14 23.61
N ASP A 432 25.11 -14.52 24.88
CA ASP A 432 24.78 -13.59 25.95
C ASP A 432 25.98 -12.71 26.30
N THR A 433 27.21 -13.28 26.39
CA THR A 433 28.42 -12.53 26.73
C THR A 433 28.85 -11.61 25.58
N LEU A 434 28.94 -12.12 24.36
CA LEU A 434 29.33 -11.30 23.22
C LEU A 434 28.22 -10.31 22.82
N GLY A 435 26.96 -10.67 23.01
CA GLY A 435 25.84 -9.74 22.76
C GLY A 435 25.92 -8.54 23.71
N LYS A 436 26.20 -8.74 24.98
CA LYS A 436 26.44 -7.67 25.94
C LYS A 436 27.71 -6.88 25.60
N TYR A 437 28.81 -7.54 25.34
CA TYR A 437 30.09 -6.90 25.02
C TYR A 437 29.98 -6.01 23.78
N PHE A 438 29.42 -6.50 22.69
CA PHE A 438 29.22 -5.70 21.47
C PHE A 438 28.29 -4.53 21.70
N TYR A 439 27.24 -4.72 22.49
CA TYR A 439 26.34 -3.61 22.81
C TYR A 439 27.03 -2.52 23.65
N ASP A 440 27.81 -2.92 24.66
CA ASP A 440 28.52 -1.98 25.52
C ASP A 440 29.58 -1.16 24.74
N GLU A 441 30.21 -1.77 23.71
CA GLU A 441 31.25 -1.12 22.91
C GLU A 441 30.71 -0.38 21.66
N THR A 442 29.55 -0.78 21.11
CA THR A 442 29.11 -0.27 19.80
C THR A 442 27.63 0.21 19.78
N GLU A 443 26.89 0.03 20.86
CA GLU A 443 25.44 0.23 20.96
C GLU A 443 24.61 -0.62 19.95
N CYS A 444 25.25 -1.59 19.26
CA CYS A 444 24.62 -2.49 18.30
C CYS A 444 24.46 -3.91 18.88
N LYS A 445 23.39 -4.61 18.46
CA LYS A 445 23.11 -5.99 18.89
C LYS A 445 23.09 -6.93 17.66
N PRO A 446 24.27 -7.32 17.13
CA PRO A 446 24.30 -8.20 15.96
C PRO A 446 23.74 -9.59 16.28
N MET A 447 23.25 -10.27 15.25
CA MET A 447 22.90 -11.68 15.35
C MET A 447 24.18 -12.50 15.55
N ILE A 448 24.28 -13.28 16.63
CA ILE A 448 25.47 -14.07 16.96
C ILE A 448 25.21 -15.55 16.70
N LEU A 449 26.01 -16.13 15.81
CA LEU A 449 25.94 -17.53 15.42
C LEU A 449 27.23 -18.26 15.80
N LEU A 450 27.10 -19.42 16.47
CA LEU A 450 28.22 -20.34 16.71
C LEU A 450 28.23 -21.43 15.64
N VAL A 451 29.34 -21.55 14.96
CA VAL A 451 29.62 -22.63 13.98
C VAL A 451 30.75 -23.49 14.54
N ASN A 452 30.48 -24.76 14.77
CA ASN A 452 31.48 -25.70 15.25
C ASN A 452 31.76 -26.76 14.19
N GLY A 453 33.06 -26.97 13.90
CA GLY A 453 33.56 -28.07 13.09
C GLY A 453 34.21 -29.14 13.99
N GLU A 454 34.18 -30.41 13.54
CA GLU A 454 34.92 -31.50 14.21
C GLU A 454 35.91 -32.13 13.24
N VAL A 455 37.13 -32.36 13.72
CA VAL A 455 38.19 -33.06 12.94
C VAL A 455 38.64 -34.29 13.73
N GLU A 456 39.13 -35.29 13.00
CA GLU A 456 39.62 -36.54 13.59
C GLU A 456 40.91 -36.37 14.40
#